data_af6ffc8cd583143340e93dfd890537d8
#
_entry.id   af6ffc8cd583143340e93dfd890537d8
#
_cell.length_a   1.000
_cell.length_b   1.000
_cell.length_c   1.000
_cell.angle_alpha   90.00
_cell.angle_beta   90.00
_cell.angle_gamma   90.00
#
_symmetry.space_group_name_H-M   'P 1'
#
loop_
_entity.id
_entity.type
_entity.pdbx_description
1 polymer ?
#
loop_
_entity_poly.entity_id
_entity_poly.type
_entity_poly.pdbx_seq_one_letter_code
_entity_poly.pdbx_strand_id
1 'polypeptide(L)'
;RIRSGELPPVPPRPQGIERNVVLSMWGWGHARGMVHDEVSTDKRDPTVNANGPVYGVGGAGLVITDIQSNQSVRFDLNTRVERPSRSNSYQGSSSRTPSLYWGDEPAGLQSRSAHNPMMDGKGRVWITQYVRPNELPGWCNAGSDNPFADYYPIQHQRETRQVSYYDPETEKFVLIDTCFFTHHLQFADDANDTLWLSGSTEAIGWLNTRLYDETGDERSAQGWCPTVIDTNGDGVITKPWNEPDMGGDFILTAGDVAIDPTLDTRIGSLDKFQRAYGVIPHPDGSVWISRRYPVPGQLIRLELGDSPPETCKSEVYEPPYDIAGDPKTWGYGPRGIDVDRNGLVWT
;
A
#
# COMPACT_ATOMS: atom_id res chain seq x y z
N ARG A 1 9.53 -33.02 -9.12
CA ARG A 1 8.34 -33.93 -9.03
C ARG A 1 7.17 -33.37 -9.84
N ILE A 2 6.79 -32.08 -9.69
CA ILE A 2 5.69 -31.50 -10.48
C ILE A 2 5.96 -31.59 -11.99
N ARG A 3 7.21 -31.43 -12.42
CA ARG A 3 7.60 -31.54 -13.83
C ARG A 3 7.58 -32.97 -14.38
N SER A 4 7.71 -33.96 -13.53
CA SER A 4 7.61 -35.39 -13.91
C SER A 4 6.18 -35.92 -13.89
N GLY A 5 5.20 -35.12 -13.47
CA GLY A 5 3.82 -35.57 -13.31
C GLY A 5 3.59 -36.47 -12.09
N GLU A 6 4.62 -36.70 -11.29
CA GLU A 6 4.49 -37.47 -10.06
C GLU A 6 3.84 -36.64 -8.95
N LEU A 7 2.72 -37.09 -8.49
CA LEU A 7 2.11 -36.51 -7.29
C LEU A 7 2.94 -36.91 -6.05
N PRO A 8 3.12 -36.00 -5.11
CA PRO A 8 3.74 -36.34 -3.84
C PRO A 8 2.89 -37.41 -3.13
N PRO A 9 3.51 -38.28 -2.32
CA PRO A 9 2.73 -39.22 -1.52
C PRO A 9 1.80 -38.45 -0.59
N VAL A 10 0.61 -39.01 -0.39
CA VAL A 10 -0.33 -38.46 0.59
C VAL A 10 0.38 -38.41 1.96
N PRO A 11 0.43 -37.22 2.60
CA PRO A 11 1.06 -37.11 3.91
C PRO A 11 0.34 -38.03 4.91
N PRO A 12 1.06 -38.57 5.90
CA PRO A 12 0.45 -39.37 6.93
C PRO A 12 -0.61 -38.55 7.69
N ARG A 13 -1.66 -39.21 8.12
CA ARG A 13 -2.73 -38.55 8.88
C ARG A 13 -2.14 -37.94 10.15
N PRO A 14 -2.39 -36.65 10.44
CA PRO A 14 -1.93 -36.00 11.66
C PRO A 14 -2.36 -36.76 12.92
N GLN A 15 -1.60 -36.62 13.98
CA GLN A 15 -1.88 -37.25 15.26
C GLN A 15 -2.23 -36.17 16.30
N GLY A 16 -2.93 -36.58 17.35
CA GLY A 16 -3.25 -35.69 18.46
C GLY A 16 -4.20 -34.55 18.07
N ILE A 17 -3.93 -33.35 18.55
CA ILE A 17 -4.76 -32.17 18.35
C ILE A 17 -4.81 -31.74 16.87
N GLU A 18 -3.76 -32.02 16.13
CA GLU A 18 -3.68 -31.68 14.69
C GLU A 18 -4.70 -32.44 13.83
N ARG A 19 -5.35 -33.45 14.41
CA ARG A 19 -6.42 -34.20 13.74
C ARG A 19 -7.73 -33.42 13.66
N ASN A 20 -7.86 -32.38 14.47
CA ASN A 20 -9.06 -31.57 14.53
C ASN A 20 -9.00 -30.46 13.46
N VAL A 21 -9.07 -30.87 12.21
CA VAL A 21 -9.20 -29.93 11.10
C VAL A 21 -10.68 -29.67 10.90
N VAL A 22 -11.09 -28.43 11.03
CA VAL A 22 -12.43 -27.95 10.68
C VAL A 22 -12.35 -27.34 9.28
N LEU A 23 -13.09 -27.89 8.35
CA LEU A 23 -13.27 -27.33 7.02
C LEU A 23 -14.54 -26.47 7.04
N SER A 24 -14.37 -25.17 6.91
CA SER A 24 -15.49 -24.25 6.75
C SER A 24 -15.67 -23.91 5.28
N MET A 25 -16.90 -23.87 4.83
CA MET A 25 -17.27 -23.43 3.50
C MET A 25 -18.09 -22.16 3.61
N TRP A 26 -17.71 -21.14 2.83
CA TRP A 26 -18.43 -19.88 2.77
C TRP A 26 -19.26 -19.79 1.49
N GLY A 27 -20.48 -19.31 1.64
CA GLY A 27 -21.22 -18.77 0.52
C GLY A 27 -20.81 -17.32 0.30
N TRP A 28 -20.07 -17.05 -0.76
CA TRP A 28 -19.69 -15.67 -1.14
C TRP A 28 -20.89 -14.79 -1.53
N GLY A 29 -22.08 -15.38 -1.63
CA GLY A 29 -23.32 -14.69 -1.95
C GLY A 29 -23.40 -14.12 -3.37
N HIS A 30 -22.26 -13.93 -4.01
CA HIS A 30 -22.18 -13.27 -5.32
C HIS A 30 -20.87 -13.61 -6.03
N ALA A 31 -20.90 -13.71 -7.36
CA ALA A 31 -19.69 -13.96 -8.17
C ALA A 31 -18.58 -12.90 -7.99
N ARG A 32 -18.94 -11.71 -7.54
CA ARG A 32 -18.03 -10.61 -7.24
C ARG A 32 -17.60 -10.54 -5.78
N GLY A 33 -17.94 -11.53 -4.99
CA GLY A 33 -17.58 -11.63 -3.57
C GLY A 33 -16.15 -12.10 -3.33
N MET A 34 -15.38 -12.40 -4.35
CA MET A 34 -13.96 -12.74 -4.20
C MET A 34 -13.17 -11.54 -3.69
N VAL A 35 -12.38 -11.78 -2.66
CA VAL A 35 -11.52 -10.79 -2.03
C VAL A 35 -10.05 -11.04 -2.37
N HIS A 36 -9.26 -9.99 -2.30
CA HIS A 36 -7.82 -10.02 -2.53
C HIS A 36 -7.05 -9.83 -1.23
N ASP A 37 -7.50 -8.93 -0.38
CA ASP A 37 -6.91 -8.61 0.91
C ASP A 37 -8.01 -8.59 1.98
N GLU A 38 -7.67 -8.98 3.20
CA GLU A 38 -8.62 -9.13 4.29
C GLU A 38 -8.08 -8.56 5.59
N VAL A 39 -8.97 -8.08 6.44
CA VAL A 39 -8.70 -7.65 7.82
C VAL A 39 -9.81 -8.12 8.75
N SER A 40 -9.45 -8.51 9.95
CA SER A 40 -10.41 -8.96 10.97
C SER A 40 -10.28 -8.23 12.31
N THR A 41 -9.17 -7.53 12.53
CA THR A 41 -8.89 -6.85 13.80
C THR A 41 -7.88 -5.72 13.60
N ASP A 42 -7.76 -4.83 14.57
CA ASP A 42 -6.63 -3.89 14.65
C ASP A 42 -5.35 -4.68 14.97
N LYS A 43 -4.30 -4.50 14.16
CA LYS A 43 -3.00 -5.14 14.38
C LYS A 43 -2.38 -4.78 15.74
N ARG A 44 -2.70 -3.59 16.25
CA ARG A 44 -2.16 -3.06 17.51
C ARG A 44 -2.95 -3.55 18.73
N ASP A 45 -4.25 -3.76 18.55
CA ASP A 45 -5.14 -4.30 19.59
C ASP A 45 -6.05 -5.40 19.01
N PRO A 46 -5.69 -6.66 19.15
CA PRO A 46 -6.47 -7.77 18.62
C PRO A 46 -7.80 -7.99 19.35
N THR A 47 -8.14 -7.20 20.36
CA THR A 47 -9.46 -7.25 20.99
C THR A 47 -10.50 -6.45 20.21
N VAL A 48 -10.07 -5.52 19.36
CA VAL A 48 -10.96 -4.77 18.47
C VAL A 48 -11.55 -5.73 17.45
N ASN A 49 -12.86 -5.76 17.35
CA ASN A 49 -13.62 -6.68 16.50
C ASN A 49 -13.32 -8.18 16.74
N ALA A 50 -12.85 -8.52 17.95
CA ALA A 50 -12.61 -9.92 18.31
C ALA A 50 -13.89 -10.76 18.15
N ASN A 51 -13.79 -11.84 17.37
CA ASN A 51 -14.94 -12.69 16.96
C ASN A 51 -16.01 -11.98 16.09
N GLY A 52 -15.73 -10.79 15.63
CA GLY A 52 -16.57 -10.08 14.66
C GLY A 52 -16.36 -10.56 13.22
N PRO A 53 -17.00 -9.90 12.26
CA PRO A 53 -16.86 -10.26 10.85
C PRO A 53 -15.46 -9.99 10.31
N VAL A 54 -15.13 -10.69 9.23
CA VAL A 54 -13.93 -10.44 8.42
C VAL A 54 -14.31 -9.50 7.28
N TYR A 55 -13.49 -8.48 7.06
CA TYR A 55 -13.68 -7.49 6.03
C TYR A 55 -12.65 -7.70 4.93
N GLY A 56 -13.12 -7.93 3.71
CA GLY A 56 -12.26 -8.15 2.57
C GLY A 56 -12.52 -7.17 1.44
N VAL A 57 -11.50 -6.82 0.71
CA VAL A 57 -11.63 -5.99 -0.49
C VAL A 57 -11.29 -6.76 -1.75
N GLY A 58 -12.10 -6.58 -2.77
CA GLY A 58 -11.91 -7.22 -4.05
C GLY A 58 -12.42 -6.32 -5.17
N GLY A 59 -11.49 -5.76 -5.93
CA GLY A 59 -11.80 -5.00 -7.14
C GLY A 59 -12.77 -3.84 -6.96
N ALA A 60 -14.04 -4.12 -6.76
CA ALA A 60 -15.10 -3.12 -6.77
C ALA A 60 -15.89 -3.01 -5.45
N GLY A 61 -15.64 -3.86 -4.49
CA GLY A 61 -16.47 -3.93 -3.29
C GLY A 61 -15.71 -4.23 -2.01
N LEU A 62 -16.37 -3.90 -0.91
CA LEU A 62 -16.08 -4.43 0.42
C LEU A 62 -16.97 -5.64 0.64
N VAL A 63 -16.38 -6.75 1.01
CA VAL A 63 -17.07 -7.98 1.38
C VAL A 63 -16.97 -8.16 2.88
N ILE A 64 -18.09 -8.30 3.53
CA ILE A 64 -18.18 -8.54 4.96
C ILE A 64 -18.63 -9.98 5.16
N THR A 65 -17.78 -10.77 5.77
CA THR A 65 -18.02 -12.20 6.02
C THR A 65 -18.27 -12.43 7.50
N ASP A 66 -19.48 -12.85 7.81
CA ASP A 66 -19.83 -13.31 9.16
C ASP A 66 -19.30 -14.74 9.33
N ILE A 67 -18.35 -14.88 10.25
CA ILE A 67 -17.68 -16.15 10.53
C ILE A 67 -18.57 -17.16 11.27
N GLN A 68 -19.67 -16.72 11.87
CA GLN A 68 -20.58 -17.60 12.59
C GLN A 68 -21.61 -18.23 11.66
N SER A 69 -22.19 -17.43 10.79
CA SER A 69 -23.16 -17.92 9.81
C SER A 69 -22.53 -18.45 8.52
N ASN A 70 -21.24 -18.20 8.30
CA ASN A 70 -20.52 -18.47 7.06
C ASN A 70 -21.18 -17.79 5.83
N GLN A 71 -21.71 -16.61 6.04
CA GLN A 71 -22.33 -15.81 4.99
C GLN A 71 -21.54 -14.55 4.71
N SER A 72 -21.54 -14.15 3.46
CA SER A 72 -20.90 -12.90 3.05
C SER A 72 -21.92 -11.97 2.41
N VAL A 73 -21.81 -10.72 2.74
CA VAL A 73 -22.51 -9.62 2.05
C VAL A 73 -21.49 -8.70 1.40
N ARG A 74 -21.88 -8.11 0.29
CA ARG A 74 -21.01 -7.20 -0.45
C ARG A 74 -21.63 -5.82 -0.54
N PHE A 75 -20.78 -4.83 -0.25
CA PHE A 75 -21.08 -3.42 -0.44
C PHE A 75 -20.24 -2.85 -1.58
N ASP A 76 -20.87 -2.08 -2.45
CA ASP A 76 -20.15 -1.35 -3.48
C ASP A 76 -19.41 -0.17 -2.86
N LEU A 77 -18.16 0.04 -3.27
CA LEU A 77 -17.37 1.15 -2.77
C LEU A 77 -17.83 2.47 -3.37
N ASN A 78 -18.04 3.45 -2.53
CA ASN A 78 -18.42 4.79 -2.90
C ASN A 78 -17.25 5.54 -3.56
N THR A 79 -17.58 6.50 -4.41
CA THR A 79 -16.63 7.42 -5.04
C THR A 79 -17.23 8.83 -5.07
N ARG A 80 -16.40 9.87 -5.08
CA ARG A 80 -16.87 11.25 -5.22
C ARG A 80 -17.34 11.55 -6.63
N VAL A 81 -16.72 10.90 -7.59
CA VAL A 81 -17.04 11.05 -9.01
C VAL A 81 -17.08 9.66 -9.62
N GLU A 82 -18.05 9.42 -10.49
CA GLU A 82 -18.12 8.16 -11.19
C GLU A 82 -16.84 7.93 -12.00
N ARG A 83 -16.21 6.79 -11.79
CA ARG A 83 -14.99 6.46 -12.51
C ARG A 83 -15.30 6.31 -13.98
N PRO A 84 -14.71 7.13 -14.85
CA PRO A 84 -14.86 6.92 -16.27
C PRO A 84 -14.49 5.48 -16.60
N SER A 85 -15.30 4.81 -17.38
CA SER A 85 -14.95 3.49 -17.88
C SER A 85 -13.64 3.62 -18.62
N ARG A 86 -12.54 3.16 -18.03
CA ARG A 86 -11.28 3.05 -18.77
C ARG A 86 -11.54 2.07 -19.89
N SER A 87 -11.65 2.59 -21.08
CA SER A 87 -11.54 1.77 -22.25
C SER A 87 -10.19 1.05 -22.17
N ASN A 88 -10.23 -0.26 -22.01
CA ASN A 88 -9.38 -1.21 -22.67
C ASN A 88 -8.14 -1.82 -22.03
N SER A 89 -7.55 -1.43 -20.95
CA SER A 89 -6.36 -2.18 -20.55
C SER A 89 -6.53 -3.16 -19.39
N TYR A 90 -7.51 -2.94 -18.54
CA TYR A 90 -7.89 -3.91 -17.50
C TYR A 90 -9.29 -4.52 -17.72
N GLN A 91 -10.00 -4.03 -18.68
CA GLN A 91 -11.26 -4.63 -19.17
C GLN A 91 -11.05 -5.82 -20.10
N GLY A 92 -9.82 -6.16 -20.39
CA GLY A 92 -9.52 -7.38 -21.18
C GLY A 92 -10.04 -8.69 -20.60
N SER A 93 -10.75 -8.61 -19.51
CA SER A 93 -11.44 -9.75 -18.91
C SER A 93 -12.96 -9.61 -18.91
N SER A 94 -13.53 -8.70 -19.67
CA SER A 94 -14.97 -8.70 -19.96
C SER A 94 -15.41 -9.96 -20.75
N SER A 95 -14.45 -10.64 -21.36
CA SER A 95 -14.61 -11.96 -21.95
C SER A 95 -14.41 -13.10 -20.96
N ARG A 96 -14.67 -12.89 -19.69
CA ARG A 96 -14.57 -13.98 -18.72
C ARG A 96 -15.60 -15.05 -19.08
N THR A 97 -15.08 -16.22 -19.32
CA THR A 97 -15.90 -17.42 -19.49
C THR A 97 -16.84 -17.53 -18.30
N PRO A 98 -18.12 -17.72 -18.52
CA PRO A 98 -19.06 -17.97 -17.45
C PRO A 98 -18.56 -19.08 -16.52
N SER A 99 -18.71 -18.89 -15.23
CA SER A 99 -18.39 -19.92 -14.26
C SER A 99 -19.46 -20.99 -14.25
N LEU A 100 -19.08 -22.25 -14.18
CA LEU A 100 -20.04 -23.34 -13.97
C LEU A 100 -20.84 -23.18 -12.67
N TYR A 101 -20.27 -22.45 -11.71
CA TYR A 101 -20.90 -22.19 -10.41
C TYR A 101 -21.74 -20.90 -10.42
N TRP A 102 -21.25 -19.83 -11.03
CA TRP A 102 -21.87 -18.50 -11.01
C TRP A 102 -22.68 -18.19 -12.28
N GLY A 103 -22.73 -19.12 -13.23
CA GLY A 103 -23.42 -18.89 -14.50
C GLY A 103 -22.76 -17.80 -15.35
N ASP A 104 -23.60 -17.04 -16.02
CA ASP A 104 -23.17 -15.96 -16.94
C ASP A 104 -22.79 -14.66 -16.23
N GLU A 105 -22.88 -14.61 -14.91
CA GLU A 105 -22.56 -13.40 -14.17
C GLU A 105 -21.06 -13.07 -14.23
N PRO A 106 -20.68 -11.92 -14.78
CA PRO A 106 -19.27 -11.56 -14.90
C PRO A 106 -18.69 -11.25 -13.52
N ALA A 107 -17.65 -11.96 -13.11
CA ALA A 107 -16.88 -11.62 -11.93
C ALA A 107 -16.04 -10.37 -12.20
N GLY A 108 -16.13 -9.33 -11.34
CA GLY A 108 -15.18 -8.22 -11.34
C GLY A 108 -15.46 -7.10 -12.35
N LEU A 109 -16.68 -6.69 -12.51
CA LEU A 109 -17.01 -5.45 -13.21
C LEU A 109 -16.53 -4.23 -12.42
N GLN A 110 -16.01 -3.23 -13.14
CA GLN A 110 -15.60 -1.91 -12.66
C GLN A 110 -14.82 -1.93 -11.34
N SER A 111 -13.55 -2.23 -11.44
CA SER A 111 -12.64 -2.13 -10.30
C SER A 111 -12.62 -0.70 -9.75
N ARG A 112 -12.89 -0.54 -8.47
CA ARG A 112 -12.60 0.67 -7.69
C ARG A 112 -11.15 0.69 -7.24
N SER A 113 -10.37 -0.27 -7.68
CA SER A 113 -8.96 -0.40 -7.34
C SER A 113 -8.72 -0.51 -5.83
N ALA A 114 -9.68 -1.09 -5.11
CA ALA A 114 -9.58 -1.29 -3.67
C ALA A 114 -8.41 -2.22 -3.35
N HIS A 115 -7.70 -1.88 -2.29
CA HIS A 115 -6.53 -2.64 -1.87
C HIS A 115 -6.23 -2.41 -0.39
N ASN A 116 -5.63 -3.42 0.24
CA ASN A 116 -5.01 -3.39 1.55
C ASN A 116 -5.89 -2.78 2.66
N PRO A 117 -6.91 -3.49 3.14
CA PRO A 117 -7.72 -3.01 4.25
C PRO A 117 -6.93 -3.09 5.56
N MET A 118 -7.15 -2.10 6.44
CA MET A 118 -6.66 -2.09 7.81
C MET A 118 -7.78 -1.66 8.75
N MET A 119 -7.76 -2.16 9.97
CA MET A 119 -8.70 -1.75 11.02
C MET A 119 -8.04 -0.80 11.99
N ASP A 120 -8.75 0.22 12.41
CA ASP A 120 -8.30 1.12 13.48
C ASP A 120 -8.84 0.70 14.86
N GLY A 121 -8.41 1.39 15.91
CA GLY A 121 -8.82 1.14 17.28
C GLY A 121 -10.32 1.38 17.56
N LYS A 122 -11.04 1.97 16.61
CA LYS A 122 -12.51 2.16 16.67
C LYS A 122 -13.26 1.09 15.87
N GLY A 123 -12.58 0.13 15.29
CA GLY A 123 -13.17 -0.92 14.45
C GLY A 123 -13.56 -0.47 13.05
N ARG A 124 -13.15 0.73 12.61
CA ARG A 124 -13.38 1.20 11.24
C ARG A 124 -12.40 0.53 10.29
N VAL A 125 -12.87 0.20 9.09
CA VAL A 125 -12.08 -0.49 8.07
C VAL A 125 -11.58 0.49 7.04
N TRP A 126 -10.31 0.81 7.10
CA TRP A 126 -9.63 1.74 6.20
C TRP A 126 -9.16 1.02 4.93
N ILE A 127 -9.31 1.67 3.79
CA ILE A 127 -9.11 1.06 2.47
C ILE A 127 -8.45 2.09 1.56
N THR A 128 -7.47 1.67 0.78
CA THR A 128 -7.02 2.48 -0.36
C THR A 128 -7.87 2.15 -1.56
N GLN A 129 -8.47 3.17 -2.17
CA GLN A 129 -9.38 2.97 -3.31
C GLN A 129 -9.45 4.20 -4.21
N TYR A 130 -10.07 4.03 -5.36
CA TYR A 130 -10.43 5.14 -6.20
C TYR A 130 -11.50 6.01 -5.53
N VAL A 131 -11.17 7.26 -5.25
CA VAL A 131 -12.11 8.25 -4.69
C VAL A 131 -12.49 9.29 -5.75
N ARG A 132 -11.52 9.76 -6.53
CA ARG A 132 -11.67 10.81 -7.54
C ARG A 132 -10.79 10.56 -8.77
N PRO A 133 -10.97 11.31 -9.87
CA PRO A 133 -10.03 11.32 -11.01
C PRO A 133 -8.61 11.76 -10.63
N ASN A 134 -7.68 11.65 -11.58
CA ASN A 134 -6.26 11.99 -11.37
C ASN A 134 -6.00 13.48 -11.13
N GLU A 135 -6.97 14.35 -11.39
CA GLU A 135 -6.80 15.78 -11.16
C GLU A 135 -6.67 16.06 -9.66
N LEU A 136 -5.61 16.76 -9.30
CA LEU A 136 -5.39 17.19 -7.93
C LEU A 136 -6.37 18.28 -7.52
N PRO A 137 -6.88 18.25 -6.28
CA PRO A 137 -7.52 19.42 -5.70
C PRO A 137 -6.58 20.62 -5.72
N GLY A 138 -7.13 21.82 -5.86
CA GLY A 138 -6.33 23.04 -5.95
C GLY A 138 -5.37 23.25 -4.77
N TRP A 139 -5.76 22.79 -3.59
CA TRP A 139 -4.93 22.87 -2.38
C TRP A 139 -3.76 21.87 -2.35
N CYS A 140 -3.68 20.97 -3.30
CA CYS A 140 -2.55 20.06 -3.51
C CYS A 140 -1.51 20.60 -4.49
N ASN A 141 -1.75 21.74 -5.11
CA ASN A 141 -0.86 22.30 -6.12
C ASN A 141 0.20 23.21 -5.48
N ALA A 142 1.35 23.30 -6.12
CA ALA A 142 2.35 24.31 -5.78
C ALA A 142 1.76 25.72 -5.88
N GLY A 143 2.13 26.59 -4.95
CA GLY A 143 1.57 27.94 -4.84
C GLY A 143 0.23 28.00 -4.10
N SER A 144 -0.27 26.88 -3.56
CA SER A 144 -1.33 26.87 -2.57
C SER A 144 -0.74 27.24 -1.19
N ASP A 145 -1.61 27.45 -0.21
CA ASP A 145 -1.19 27.65 1.19
C ASP A 145 -0.88 26.32 1.93
N ASN A 146 -0.69 25.23 1.19
CA ASN A 146 -0.31 23.93 1.72
C ASN A 146 1.23 23.80 1.70
N PRO A 147 1.90 23.79 2.88
CA PRO A 147 3.36 23.78 2.94
C PRO A 147 3.98 22.55 2.28
N PHE A 148 3.30 21.42 2.33
CA PHE A 148 3.78 20.19 1.68
C PHE A 148 3.74 20.32 0.15
N ALA A 149 2.71 20.96 -0.39
CA ALA A 149 2.58 21.18 -1.82
C ALA A 149 3.60 22.17 -2.35
N ASP A 150 3.96 23.17 -1.57
CA ASP A 150 4.99 24.14 -1.93
C ASP A 150 6.39 23.53 -1.87
N TYR A 151 6.65 22.71 -0.86
CA TYR A 151 7.98 22.13 -0.65
C TYR A 151 8.23 20.91 -1.54
N TYR A 152 7.23 20.02 -1.64
CA TYR A 152 7.28 18.79 -2.46
C TYR A 152 6.04 18.64 -3.33
N PRO A 153 5.90 19.39 -4.40
CA PRO A 153 4.76 19.26 -5.28
C PRO A 153 4.74 17.89 -5.94
N ILE A 154 3.64 17.16 -5.76
CA ILE A 154 3.44 15.87 -6.41
C ILE A 154 3.12 16.11 -7.89
N GLN A 155 4.06 15.83 -8.78
CA GLN A 155 3.94 16.12 -10.19
C GLN A 155 3.31 14.99 -11.00
N HIS A 156 3.36 13.76 -10.49
CA HIS A 156 2.99 12.59 -11.27
C HIS A 156 1.98 11.72 -10.53
N GLN A 157 0.75 11.88 -10.91
CA GLN A 157 -0.32 11.00 -10.45
C GLN A 157 -0.74 10.06 -11.58
N ARG A 158 -0.16 8.89 -11.59
CA ARG A 158 -0.53 7.86 -12.56
C ARG A 158 -1.73 7.04 -12.13
N GLU A 159 -2.04 7.05 -10.88
CA GLU A 159 -3.09 6.23 -10.30
C GLU A 159 -4.00 7.07 -9.42
N THR A 160 -5.20 6.59 -9.22
CA THR A 160 -6.33 7.33 -8.72
C THR A 160 -6.80 6.84 -7.38
N ARG A 161 -5.90 6.21 -6.60
CA ARG A 161 -6.25 5.74 -5.27
C ARG A 161 -5.98 6.83 -4.25
N GLN A 162 -6.97 7.06 -3.43
CA GLN A 162 -6.91 7.84 -2.21
C GLN A 162 -7.34 6.92 -1.06
N VAL A 163 -7.87 7.47 0.01
CA VAL A 163 -8.25 6.73 1.22
C VAL A 163 -9.76 6.82 1.44
N SER A 164 -10.31 5.77 1.98
CA SER A 164 -11.64 5.75 2.56
C SER A 164 -11.67 4.85 3.78
N TYR A 165 -12.69 4.98 4.59
CA TYR A 165 -13.00 3.96 5.56
C TYR A 165 -14.48 3.61 5.54
N TYR A 166 -14.76 2.38 5.90
CA TYR A 166 -16.09 1.91 6.22
C TYR A 166 -16.25 1.90 7.76
N ASP A 167 -17.31 2.50 8.21
CA ASP A 167 -17.69 2.51 9.63
C ASP A 167 -18.78 1.47 9.85
N PRO A 168 -18.50 0.38 10.57
CA PRO A 168 -19.49 -0.67 10.83
C PRO A 168 -20.65 -0.24 11.71
N GLU A 169 -20.47 0.77 12.56
CA GLU A 169 -21.55 1.25 13.45
C GLU A 169 -22.61 2.02 12.66
N THR A 170 -22.20 2.80 11.70
CA THR A 170 -23.09 3.62 10.87
C THR A 170 -23.40 3.00 9.53
N GLU A 171 -22.70 1.94 9.14
CA GLU A 171 -22.74 1.29 7.83
C GLU A 171 -22.46 2.24 6.67
N LYS A 172 -21.58 3.21 6.88
CA LYS A 172 -21.27 4.26 5.91
C LYS A 172 -19.80 4.25 5.50
N PHE A 173 -19.57 4.65 4.25
CA PHE A 173 -18.25 4.98 3.74
C PHE A 173 -17.97 6.47 3.92
N VAL A 174 -16.79 6.77 4.42
CA VAL A 174 -16.21 8.12 4.43
C VAL A 174 -15.06 8.15 3.44
N LEU A 175 -15.11 9.12 2.54
CA LEU A 175 -14.12 9.29 1.47
C LEU A 175 -13.18 10.44 1.82
N ILE A 176 -11.88 10.20 1.77
CA ILE A 176 -10.84 11.16 2.11
C ILE A 176 -9.95 11.35 0.89
N ASP A 177 -9.84 12.59 0.47
CA ASP A 177 -8.95 12.95 -0.62
C ASP A 177 -7.52 13.09 -0.12
N THR A 178 -6.55 12.65 -0.91
CA THR A 178 -5.13 12.81 -0.61
C THR A 178 -4.40 13.46 -1.79
N CYS A 179 -3.43 14.31 -1.49
CA CYS A 179 -2.57 14.91 -2.50
C CYS A 179 -1.61 13.91 -3.12
N PHE A 180 -1.32 12.85 -2.42
CA PHE A 180 -0.44 11.77 -2.84
C PHE A 180 -1.26 10.52 -3.18
N PHE A 181 -0.65 9.67 -3.97
CA PHE A 181 -1.24 8.40 -4.35
C PHE A 181 -1.06 7.36 -3.23
N THR A 182 -2.05 6.51 -3.03
CA THR A 182 -2.06 5.49 -1.98
C THR A 182 -2.12 4.08 -2.55
N HIS A 183 -1.45 3.13 -1.89
CA HIS A 183 -1.46 1.72 -2.24
C HIS A 183 -1.53 0.82 -1.01
N HIS A 184 -0.51 0.83 -0.18
CA HIS A 184 -0.51 0.15 1.12
C HIS A 184 -0.70 1.17 2.22
N LEU A 185 -1.21 0.71 3.33
CA LEU A 185 -1.45 1.52 4.51
C LEU A 185 -1.12 0.76 5.79
N GLN A 186 -0.72 1.49 6.81
CA GLN A 186 -0.39 0.93 8.12
C GLN A 186 -0.54 1.96 9.22
N PHE A 187 -1.19 1.60 10.31
CA PHE A 187 -1.29 2.47 11.47
C PHE A 187 -0.03 2.45 12.31
N ALA A 188 0.39 3.62 12.76
CA ALA A 188 1.34 3.76 13.86
C ALA A 188 0.63 3.60 15.21
N ASP A 189 1.41 3.22 16.21
CA ASP A 189 0.99 3.23 17.61
C ASP A 189 1.47 4.53 18.25
N ASP A 190 0.83 5.63 17.88
CA ASP A 190 1.18 6.98 18.32
C ASP A 190 -0.05 7.77 18.79
N ALA A 191 0.21 8.96 19.35
CA ALA A 191 -0.85 9.81 19.89
C ALA A 191 -1.84 10.34 18.86
N ASN A 192 -1.48 10.34 17.58
CA ASN A 192 -2.28 10.86 16.49
C ASN A 192 -3.06 9.77 15.75
N ASP A 193 -2.85 8.51 16.11
CA ASP A 193 -3.40 7.38 15.36
C ASP A 193 -3.02 7.47 13.89
N THR A 194 -1.74 7.76 13.62
CA THR A 194 -1.26 8.12 12.29
C THR A 194 -1.39 6.94 11.33
N LEU A 195 -2.13 7.16 10.24
CA LEU A 195 -2.21 6.22 9.14
C LEU A 195 -1.15 6.56 8.10
N TRP A 196 -0.14 5.70 8.00
CA TRP A 196 0.90 5.81 6.99
C TRP A 196 0.49 5.16 5.69
N LEU A 197 0.84 5.79 4.58
CA LEU A 197 0.35 5.45 3.25
C LEU A 197 1.52 5.42 2.27
N SER A 198 1.78 4.27 1.70
CA SER A 198 2.66 4.18 0.55
C SER A 198 1.86 4.29 -0.74
N GLY A 199 2.51 4.75 -1.77
CA GLY A 199 1.89 4.83 -3.08
C GLY A 199 2.90 4.55 -4.18
N SER A 200 2.43 4.66 -5.39
CA SER A 200 3.29 4.52 -6.56
C SER A 200 3.95 5.84 -6.96
N THR A 201 4.09 6.74 -6.01
CA THR A 201 4.75 8.02 -6.18
C THR A 201 6.08 8.04 -5.43
N GLU A 202 6.81 9.07 -5.64
CA GLU A 202 8.06 9.39 -4.97
C GLU A 202 7.89 9.85 -3.53
N ALA A 203 6.65 9.91 -3.02
CA ALA A 203 6.36 10.38 -1.68
C ALA A 203 5.72 9.30 -0.82
N ILE A 204 5.97 9.37 0.47
CA ILE A 204 5.23 8.70 1.52
C ILE A 204 4.34 9.73 2.19
N GLY A 205 3.06 9.42 2.26
CA GLY A 205 2.10 10.27 2.92
C GLY A 205 1.59 9.70 4.23
N TRP A 206 0.95 10.53 4.99
CA TRP A 206 0.25 10.14 6.21
C TRP A 206 -1.03 10.93 6.40
N LEU A 207 -1.88 10.38 7.23
CA LEU A 207 -3.08 11.03 7.74
C LEU A 207 -3.08 10.94 9.27
N ASN A 208 -3.17 12.08 9.94
CA ASN A 208 -3.48 12.16 11.35
C ASN A 208 -4.98 11.90 11.50
N THR A 209 -5.35 10.65 11.80
CA THR A 209 -6.75 10.26 11.82
C THR A 209 -7.50 10.86 13.00
N ARG A 210 -6.82 11.17 14.09
CA ARG A 210 -7.42 11.86 15.24
C ARG A 210 -7.79 13.30 14.89
N LEU A 211 -6.88 14.05 14.27
CA LEU A 211 -7.17 15.40 13.80
C LEU A 211 -8.31 15.41 12.77
N TYR A 212 -8.30 14.42 11.87
CA TYR A 212 -9.39 14.26 10.90
C TYR A 212 -10.74 14.01 11.60
N ASP A 213 -10.77 13.16 12.61
CA ASP A 213 -11.99 12.88 13.38
C ASP A 213 -12.50 14.12 14.12
N GLU A 214 -11.61 14.98 14.59
CA GLU A 214 -11.97 16.21 15.30
C GLU A 214 -12.47 17.32 14.37
N THR A 215 -11.89 17.42 13.17
CA THR A 215 -12.11 18.58 12.29
C THR A 215 -12.93 18.26 11.03
N GLY A 216 -12.89 17.03 10.56
CA GLY A 216 -13.41 16.64 9.25
C GLY A 216 -12.61 17.22 8.08
N ASP A 217 -11.48 17.87 8.36
CA ASP A 217 -10.66 18.53 7.33
C ASP A 217 -9.53 17.63 6.86
N GLU A 218 -9.70 17.05 5.68
CA GLU A 218 -8.72 16.17 5.06
C GLU A 218 -7.41 16.88 4.70
N ARG A 219 -7.45 18.20 4.49
CA ARG A 219 -6.29 18.98 4.12
C ARG A 219 -5.33 19.18 5.29
N SER A 220 -5.83 19.61 6.45
CA SER A 220 -5.01 19.84 7.63
C SER A 220 -4.54 18.56 8.29
N ALA A 221 -5.24 17.46 8.05
CA ALA A 221 -4.94 16.17 8.66
C ALA A 221 -3.86 15.36 7.93
N GLN A 222 -3.37 15.79 6.77
CA GLN A 222 -2.41 15.03 5.98
C GLN A 222 -1.11 15.76 5.72
N GLY A 223 -0.07 14.98 5.47
CA GLY A 223 1.21 15.47 5.03
C GLY A 223 1.95 14.40 4.22
N TRP A 224 3.07 14.77 3.64
CA TRP A 224 3.92 13.83 2.90
C TRP A 224 5.37 14.30 2.83
N CYS A 225 6.27 13.34 2.68
CA CYS A 225 7.68 13.59 2.40
C CYS A 225 8.13 12.77 1.20
N PRO A 226 9.08 13.24 0.43
CA PRO A 226 9.71 12.40 -0.59
C PRO A 226 10.44 11.22 0.06
N THR A 227 10.47 10.10 -0.65
CA THR A 227 11.13 8.88 -0.16
C THR A 227 12.63 8.92 -0.25
N VAL A 228 13.20 9.88 -0.97
CA VAL A 228 14.62 9.90 -1.25
C VAL A 228 15.12 11.34 -1.27
N ILE A 229 15.70 11.80 -0.16
CA ILE A 229 16.29 13.14 -0.05
C ILE A 229 17.78 13.03 0.22
N ASP A 230 18.15 12.41 1.31
CA ASP A 230 19.51 12.09 1.68
C ASP A 230 19.66 10.57 1.52
N THR A 231 20.28 10.14 0.44
CA THR A 231 20.30 8.74 0.04
C THR A 231 21.54 7.99 0.52
N ASN A 232 22.55 8.72 0.94
CA ASN A 232 23.77 8.14 1.50
C ASN A 232 23.86 8.29 3.04
N GLY A 233 22.92 9.03 3.66
CA GLY A 233 22.83 9.17 5.12
C GLY A 233 23.89 10.09 5.72
N ASP A 234 24.54 10.93 4.92
CA ASP A 234 25.60 11.82 5.41
C ASP A 234 25.09 13.15 5.98
N GLY A 235 23.80 13.42 5.89
CA GLY A 235 23.14 14.63 6.36
C GLY A 235 23.23 15.81 5.38
N VAL A 236 23.75 15.58 4.18
CA VAL A 236 23.87 16.59 3.12
C VAL A 236 23.03 16.21 1.92
N ILE A 237 22.06 17.04 1.58
CA ILE A 237 21.27 16.85 0.36
C ILE A 237 22.03 17.40 -0.82
N THR A 238 22.59 16.55 -1.64
CA THR A 238 23.39 16.92 -2.81
C THR A 238 22.55 17.05 -4.10
N LYS A 239 21.34 16.50 -4.09
CA LYS A 239 20.42 16.57 -5.23
C LYS A 239 19.04 17.02 -4.77
N PRO A 240 18.56 18.20 -5.19
CA PRO A 240 17.25 18.70 -4.81
C PRO A 240 16.13 17.78 -5.28
N TRP A 241 15.08 17.71 -4.51
CA TRP A 241 13.89 16.92 -4.80
C TRP A 241 13.28 17.19 -6.19
N ASN A 242 13.26 18.46 -6.58
CA ASN A 242 12.62 18.91 -7.82
C ASN A 242 13.51 18.84 -9.05
N GLU A 243 14.73 18.36 -8.94
CA GLU A 243 15.54 18.08 -10.13
C GLU A 243 15.00 16.85 -10.85
N PRO A 244 14.64 16.97 -12.11
CA PRO A 244 14.24 15.81 -12.89
C PRO A 244 15.42 14.85 -13.03
N ASP A 245 15.17 13.56 -12.84
CA ASP A 245 16.11 12.55 -13.30
C ASP A 245 16.17 12.63 -14.82
N MET A 246 17.36 12.71 -15.32
CA MET A 246 17.65 12.68 -16.74
C MET A 246 17.40 11.27 -17.27
N GLY A 247 16.15 10.98 -17.54
CA GLY A 247 15.58 9.74 -18.01
C GLY A 247 16.52 8.70 -18.58
N GLY A 248 16.50 7.56 -18.01
CA GLY A 248 17.07 6.35 -18.57
C GLY A 248 16.22 5.17 -18.11
N ASP A 249 16.07 4.19 -18.94
CA ASP A 249 15.54 2.89 -18.55
C ASP A 249 16.48 2.28 -17.51
N PHE A 250 16.24 2.55 -16.23
CA PHE A 250 17.04 1.98 -15.16
C PHE A 250 16.68 0.51 -14.91
N ILE A 251 17.14 -0.29 -15.79
CA ILE A 251 17.63 -1.61 -15.40
C ILE A 251 19.10 -1.37 -15.09
N LEU A 252 19.51 -1.42 -13.83
CA LEU A 252 20.92 -1.48 -13.49
C LEU A 252 21.49 -2.73 -14.16
N THR A 253 22.11 -2.55 -15.31
CA THR A 253 22.98 -3.57 -15.86
C THR A 253 24.30 -3.45 -15.11
N ALA A 254 24.79 -4.58 -14.62
CA ALA A 254 26.08 -4.65 -13.97
C ALA A 254 27.12 -3.94 -14.85
N GLY A 255 27.59 -2.78 -14.42
CA GLY A 255 28.58 -1.99 -15.14
C GLY A 255 28.21 -0.51 -15.38
N ASP A 256 26.96 -0.09 -15.18
CA ASP A 256 26.51 1.22 -15.64
C ASP A 256 26.57 2.36 -14.63
N VAL A 257 26.86 2.12 -13.37
CA VAL A 257 26.98 3.21 -12.40
C VAL A 257 28.13 2.96 -11.43
N ALA A 258 29.18 3.75 -11.59
CA ALA A 258 30.05 4.05 -10.46
C ALA A 258 29.21 4.91 -9.52
N ILE A 259 28.62 4.32 -8.48
CA ILE A 259 27.94 5.06 -7.43
C ILE A 259 29.01 5.89 -6.73
N ASP A 260 28.93 7.19 -6.88
CA ASP A 260 29.73 8.08 -6.05
C ASP A 260 29.07 8.12 -4.65
N PRO A 261 29.69 7.52 -3.63
CA PRO A 261 29.08 7.45 -2.30
C PRO A 261 28.98 8.83 -1.61
N THR A 262 29.56 9.87 -2.20
CA THR A 262 29.50 11.24 -1.69
C THR A 262 28.32 12.03 -2.27
N LEU A 263 27.58 11.46 -3.19
CA LEU A 263 26.44 12.11 -3.81
C LEU A 263 25.16 11.31 -3.56
N ASP A 264 24.09 12.04 -3.35
CA ASP A 264 22.77 11.43 -3.33
C ASP A 264 22.45 10.84 -4.69
N THR A 265 22.04 9.59 -4.68
CA THR A 265 21.46 8.97 -5.84
C THR A 265 19.97 9.15 -5.83
N ARG A 266 19.43 9.97 -6.71
CA ARG A 266 18.04 9.84 -7.06
C ARG A 266 17.86 8.51 -7.76
N ILE A 267 17.22 7.64 -7.08
CA ILE A 267 16.76 6.43 -7.70
C ILE A 267 15.43 6.77 -8.31
N GLY A 268 15.53 7.21 -9.54
CA GLY A 268 14.55 7.38 -10.56
C GLY A 268 13.31 8.13 -10.26
N SER A 269 13.19 9.22 -10.86
CA SER A 269 12.08 10.13 -10.73
C SER A 269 10.83 9.64 -11.39
N LEU A 270 10.83 9.34 -12.57
CA LEU A 270 9.63 9.36 -13.39
C LEU A 270 9.24 8.01 -13.96
N ASP A 271 10.10 7.03 -13.79
CA ASP A 271 9.84 5.77 -14.42
C ASP A 271 8.97 4.84 -13.59
N LYS A 272 8.18 4.11 -14.29
CA LYS A 272 7.06 3.25 -13.89
C LYS A 272 7.32 2.29 -12.74
N PHE A 273 8.57 2.19 -12.25
CA PHE A 273 9.01 1.08 -11.43
C PHE A 273 9.57 1.45 -10.05
N GLN A 274 9.68 2.72 -9.73
CA GLN A 274 10.36 3.15 -8.50
C GLN A 274 9.41 3.55 -7.40
N ARG A 275 8.63 2.61 -6.99
CA ARG A 275 7.49 2.85 -6.11
C ARG A 275 7.79 2.31 -4.73
N ALA A 276 7.61 3.16 -3.73
CA ALA A 276 7.37 2.68 -2.40
C ALA A 276 6.27 1.62 -2.44
N TYR A 277 6.53 0.46 -1.88
CA TYR A 277 5.56 -0.63 -1.89
C TYR A 277 4.98 -0.85 -0.50
N GLY A 278 5.66 -1.54 0.37
CA GLY A 278 5.26 -1.68 1.76
C GLY A 278 5.64 -0.45 2.58
N VAL A 279 4.90 -0.18 3.61
CA VAL A 279 5.18 0.87 4.59
C VAL A 279 4.91 0.32 5.98
N ILE A 280 5.82 0.58 6.91
CA ILE A 280 5.68 0.19 8.31
C ILE A 280 6.22 1.27 9.24
N PRO A 281 5.42 1.82 10.16
CA PRO A 281 5.91 2.67 11.21
C PRO A 281 6.75 1.86 12.20
N HIS A 282 7.84 2.45 12.64
CA HIS A 282 8.77 1.83 13.57
C HIS A 282 8.63 2.45 14.97
N PRO A 283 8.87 1.69 16.05
CA PRO A 283 8.73 2.20 17.43
C PRO A 283 9.62 3.39 17.78
N ASP A 284 10.68 3.64 17.01
CA ASP A 284 11.55 4.82 17.20
C ASP A 284 10.99 6.11 16.56
N GLY A 285 9.80 6.04 15.96
CA GLY A 285 9.17 7.18 15.26
C GLY A 285 9.54 7.31 13.78
N SER A 286 10.47 6.50 13.30
CA SER A 286 10.78 6.46 11.86
C SER A 286 9.75 5.61 11.10
N VAL A 287 9.78 5.71 9.78
CA VAL A 287 8.94 4.90 8.90
C VAL A 287 9.81 4.16 7.91
N TRP A 288 9.59 2.86 7.79
CA TRP A 288 10.35 2.03 6.88
C TRP A 288 9.51 1.67 5.67
N ILE A 289 10.15 1.67 4.51
CA ILE A 289 9.53 1.49 3.22
C ILE A 289 10.29 0.42 2.44
N SER A 290 9.57 -0.52 1.87
CA SER A 290 10.15 -1.46 0.92
C SER A 290 10.06 -0.91 -0.49
N ARG A 291 11.17 -0.98 -1.24
CA ARG A 291 11.26 -0.67 -2.67
C ARG A 291 11.69 -1.89 -3.43
N ARG A 292 10.80 -2.42 -4.23
CA ARG A 292 11.09 -3.63 -4.98
C ARG A 292 11.90 -3.40 -6.27
N TYR A 293 11.94 -2.17 -6.75
CA TYR A 293 12.68 -1.76 -7.95
C TYR A 293 13.52 -0.54 -7.67
N PRO A 294 14.70 -0.40 -8.30
CA PRO A 294 15.33 -1.41 -9.15
C PRO A 294 15.65 -2.71 -8.40
N VAL A 295 15.88 -3.80 -9.10
CA VAL A 295 16.39 -5.04 -8.51
C VAL A 295 17.90 -4.87 -8.31
N PRO A 296 18.42 -5.16 -7.12
CA PRO A 296 17.92 -6.02 -6.02
C PRO A 296 16.88 -5.40 -5.06
N GLY A 297 16.46 -4.18 -5.26
CA GLY A 297 15.55 -3.50 -4.35
C GLY A 297 16.25 -2.87 -3.16
N GLN A 298 15.49 -2.13 -2.38
CA GLN A 298 16.02 -1.34 -1.26
C GLN A 298 15.02 -1.26 -0.12
N LEU A 299 15.52 -0.95 1.06
CA LEU A 299 14.75 -0.42 2.17
C LEU A 299 15.07 1.05 2.33
N ILE A 300 14.08 1.84 2.65
CA ILE A 300 14.24 3.25 2.96
C ILE A 300 13.73 3.46 4.38
N ARG A 301 14.50 4.16 5.18
CA ARG A 301 14.11 4.67 6.48
C ARG A 301 13.84 6.16 6.34
N LEU A 302 12.65 6.59 6.70
CA LEU A 302 12.23 7.99 6.64
C LEU A 302 12.05 8.52 8.07
N GLU A 303 12.65 9.65 8.35
CA GLU A 303 12.43 10.45 9.55
C GLU A 303 11.75 11.75 9.16
N LEU A 304 10.73 12.16 9.91
CA LEU A 304 10.03 13.42 9.67
C LEU A 304 10.79 14.62 10.26
N GLY A 305 11.51 14.42 11.35
CA GLY A 305 12.06 15.51 12.15
C GLY A 305 10.99 16.33 12.85
N ASP A 306 11.35 17.51 13.31
CA ASP A 306 10.50 18.34 14.17
C ASP A 306 9.53 19.23 13.39
N SER A 307 9.77 19.47 12.12
CA SER A 307 9.01 20.40 11.28
C SER A 307 8.90 19.90 9.82
N PRO A 308 8.17 18.78 9.57
CA PRO A 308 7.96 18.33 8.19
C PRO A 308 7.12 19.37 7.42
N PRO A 309 7.38 19.59 6.14
CA PRO A 309 8.25 18.79 5.27
C PRO A 309 9.75 19.17 5.30
N GLU A 310 10.16 20.28 5.86
CA GLU A 310 11.53 20.80 5.74
C GLU A 310 12.58 19.92 6.43
N THR A 311 12.18 19.17 7.45
CA THR A 311 13.07 18.32 8.25
C THR A 311 13.06 16.85 7.86
N CYS A 312 12.32 16.47 6.81
CA CYS A 312 12.30 15.09 6.35
C CYS A 312 13.68 14.63 5.90
N LYS A 313 14.06 13.44 6.33
CA LYS A 313 15.30 12.76 5.93
C LYS A 313 15.04 11.32 5.56
N SER A 314 15.75 10.81 4.58
CA SER A 314 15.69 9.40 4.21
C SER A 314 17.07 8.78 4.14
N GLU A 315 17.18 7.57 4.65
CA GLU A 315 18.35 6.70 4.51
C GLU A 315 17.97 5.50 3.63
N VAL A 316 18.90 5.11 2.76
CA VAL A 316 18.69 3.99 1.86
C VAL A 316 19.56 2.81 2.27
N TYR A 317 18.95 1.66 2.44
CA TYR A 317 19.62 0.41 2.77
C TYR A 317 19.49 -0.56 1.61
N GLU A 318 20.63 -1.03 1.13
CA GLU A 318 20.67 -2.02 0.07
C GLU A 318 21.02 -3.40 0.64
N PRO A 319 20.33 -4.45 0.22
CA PRO A 319 20.73 -5.80 0.60
C PRO A 319 22.14 -6.08 0.07
N PRO A 320 22.97 -6.83 0.80
CA PRO A 320 24.29 -7.19 0.35
C PRO A 320 24.21 -8.06 -0.91
N TYR A 321 24.78 -7.58 -2.01
CA TYR A 321 24.85 -8.32 -3.26
C TYR A 321 26.18 -8.04 -3.97
N ASP A 322 26.64 -8.99 -4.72
CA ASP A 322 27.81 -8.81 -5.57
C ASP A 322 27.39 -8.19 -6.92
N ILE A 323 27.61 -6.90 -7.09
CA ILE A 323 27.26 -6.18 -8.31
C ILE A 323 28.04 -6.69 -9.54
N ALA A 324 29.20 -7.29 -9.33
CA ALA A 324 30.00 -7.91 -10.38
C ALA A 324 29.57 -9.35 -10.69
N GLY A 325 28.72 -9.92 -9.87
CA GLY A 325 28.21 -11.27 -10.02
C GLY A 325 27.08 -11.41 -11.04
N ASP A 326 26.59 -12.64 -11.21
CA ASP A 326 25.45 -12.89 -12.09
C ASP A 326 24.19 -12.20 -11.50
N PRO A 327 23.53 -11.29 -12.24
CA PRO A 327 22.29 -10.65 -11.80
C PRO A 327 21.19 -11.61 -11.34
N LYS A 328 21.22 -12.86 -11.79
CA LYS A 328 20.27 -13.90 -11.33
C LYS A 328 20.51 -14.36 -9.90
N THR A 329 21.66 -14.07 -9.34
CA THR A 329 22.02 -14.38 -7.95
C THR A 329 21.77 -13.21 -7.03
N TRP A 330 21.47 -12.04 -7.58
CA TRP A 330 21.10 -10.89 -6.79
C TRP A 330 19.78 -11.19 -6.07
N GLY A 331 19.61 -10.58 -4.92
CA GLY A 331 18.34 -10.62 -4.23
C GLY A 331 17.21 -10.08 -5.11
N TYR A 332 16.03 -10.18 -4.65
CA TYR A 332 14.83 -9.69 -5.33
C TYR A 332 14.32 -8.46 -4.60
N GLY A 333 13.50 -7.70 -5.26
CA GLY A 333 12.90 -6.51 -4.68
C GLY A 333 11.98 -6.86 -3.51
N PRO A 334 12.24 -6.33 -2.30
CA PRO A 334 11.39 -6.53 -1.15
C PRO A 334 9.99 -5.98 -1.38
N ARG A 335 8.97 -6.73 -0.97
CA ARG A 335 7.57 -6.30 -1.07
C ARG A 335 6.94 -6.10 0.29
N GLY A 336 6.83 -7.17 1.04
CA GLY A 336 6.36 -7.10 2.41
C GLY A 336 7.40 -6.43 3.30
N ILE A 337 6.95 -5.78 4.35
CA ILE A 337 7.82 -5.21 5.37
C ILE A 337 7.07 -5.25 6.69
N ASP A 338 7.77 -5.62 7.74
CA ASP A 338 7.23 -5.60 9.10
C ASP A 338 8.34 -5.32 10.12
N VAL A 339 7.94 -4.99 11.34
CA VAL A 339 8.84 -4.71 12.46
C VAL A 339 8.48 -5.64 13.61
N ASP A 340 9.47 -6.33 14.14
CA ASP A 340 9.25 -7.17 15.32
C ASP A 340 9.28 -6.34 16.62
N ARG A 341 8.94 -7.00 17.73
CA ARG A 341 8.91 -6.38 19.05
C ARG A 341 10.27 -5.85 19.54
N ASN A 342 11.36 -6.22 18.91
CA ASN A 342 12.71 -5.76 19.23
C ASN A 342 13.15 -4.62 18.31
N GLY A 343 12.30 -4.17 17.41
CA GLY A 343 12.61 -3.15 16.42
C GLY A 343 13.41 -3.66 15.22
N LEU A 344 13.47 -4.97 14.98
CA LEU A 344 14.08 -5.50 13.77
C LEU A 344 13.11 -5.41 12.60
N VAL A 345 13.59 -4.85 11.51
CA VAL A 345 12.84 -4.73 10.25
C VAL A 345 13.04 -5.99 9.42
N TRP A 346 11.94 -6.60 9.05
CA TRP A 346 11.88 -7.82 8.23
C TRP A 346 11.26 -7.53 6.86
N THR A 347 11.82 -8.12 5.82
CA THR A 347 11.32 -7.98 4.45
C THR A 347 11.58 -9.24 3.63
#